data_1afdfa28c9ba46eac7afa3a353b71557
#
_entry.id   1afdfa28c9ba46eac7afa3a353b71557
#
_cell.length_a   1.000
_cell.length_b   1.000
_cell.length_c   1.000
_cell.angle_alpha   90.00
_cell.angle_beta   90.00
_cell.angle_gamma   90.00
#
_symmetry.space_group_name_H-M   'P 1'
#
loop_
_entity.id
_entity.type
_entity.pdbx_description
1 polymer ?
#
loop_
_entity_poly.entity_id
_entity_poly.type
_entity_poly.pdbx_seq_one_letter_code
_entity_poly.pdbx_strand_id
1 'polypeptide(L)'
;MKIAPLRVAILALDGCYASSLAGIADVFHVTNAHLSRQQHKTGNAIARPFSWQFVSNKGKPVTACNGLALNIATPLPQEKVDMIFIPGLYYAGHDAFEQLLESAVPQLEWLKAQWREGAVLAANCTGTFLLAETGLLQGRQATTTWWLERLFRERHPAVNLQLRSMVTEEDRLWCAGANASYLLQGVRMVEH
;
A
#
# COMPACT_ATOMS: atom_id res chain seq x y z
N MET A 1 4.95 0.49 30.55
CA MET A 1 5.26 1.56 29.55
C MET A 1 4.37 1.33 28.34
N LYS A 2 3.62 2.33 27.82
CA LYS A 2 2.85 2.16 26.58
C LYS A 2 3.82 2.18 25.40
N ILE A 3 3.82 1.14 24.60
CA ILE A 3 4.61 1.08 23.36
C ILE A 3 3.93 1.98 22.31
N ALA A 4 4.68 2.87 21.67
CA ALA A 4 4.16 3.75 20.62
C ALA A 4 3.64 2.92 19.42
N PRO A 5 2.47 3.26 18.84
CA PRO A 5 1.91 2.49 17.73
C PRO A 5 2.76 2.61 16.45
N LEU A 6 2.67 1.59 15.59
CA LEU A 6 3.11 1.66 14.19
C LEU A 6 2.15 2.57 13.43
N ARG A 7 2.66 3.62 12.82
CA ARG A 7 1.88 4.60 12.05
C ARG A 7 1.78 4.13 10.59
N VAL A 8 0.57 3.83 10.14
CA VAL A 8 0.31 3.35 8.77
C VAL A 8 -0.52 4.38 8.00
N ALA A 9 -0.06 4.75 6.82
CA ALA A 9 -0.86 5.50 5.86
C ALA A 9 -1.46 4.53 4.83
N ILE A 10 -2.78 4.56 4.65
CA ILE A 10 -3.50 3.81 3.62
C ILE A 10 -3.82 4.81 2.51
N LEU A 11 -3.09 4.72 1.39
CA LEU A 11 -3.21 5.66 0.28
C LEU A 11 -4.50 5.40 -0.50
N ALA A 12 -5.31 6.44 -0.68
CA ALA A 12 -6.48 6.40 -1.52
C ALA A 12 -6.32 7.30 -2.75
N LEU A 13 -6.70 6.76 -3.91
CA LEU A 13 -6.70 7.45 -5.20
C LEU A 13 -7.99 7.13 -5.95
N ASP A 14 -8.38 7.99 -6.89
CA ASP A 14 -9.47 7.69 -7.79
C ASP A 14 -9.21 6.40 -8.56
N GLY A 15 -10.23 5.59 -8.72
CA GLY A 15 -10.14 4.28 -9.36
C GLY A 15 -9.51 3.17 -8.51
N CYS A 16 -9.18 3.40 -7.23
CA CYS A 16 -8.67 2.34 -6.36
C CYS A 16 -9.76 1.31 -6.01
N TYR A 17 -9.34 0.10 -5.64
CA TYR A 17 -10.24 -0.93 -5.12
C TYR A 17 -10.57 -0.64 -3.65
N ALA A 18 -11.81 -0.22 -3.36
CA ALA A 18 -12.28 0.05 -2.00
C ALA A 18 -12.13 -1.14 -1.07
N SER A 19 -12.27 -2.36 -1.58
CA SER A 19 -12.11 -3.61 -0.82
C SER A 19 -10.72 -3.75 -0.21
N SER A 20 -9.66 -3.38 -0.94
CA SER A 20 -8.29 -3.47 -0.42
C SER A 20 -8.02 -2.41 0.66
N LEU A 21 -8.61 -1.21 0.53
CA LEU A 21 -8.50 -0.16 1.55
C LEU A 21 -9.18 -0.57 2.86
N ALA A 22 -10.44 -1.00 2.77
CA ALA A 22 -11.21 -1.43 3.93
C ALA A 22 -10.61 -2.69 4.56
N GLY A 23 -10.27 -3.69 3.73
CA GLY A 23 -9.77 -4.97 4.20
C GLY A 23 -8.42 -4.88 4.90
N ILE A 24 -7.49 -4.02 4.45
CA ILE A 24 -6.22 -3.82 5.15
C ILE A 24 -6.44 -3.13 6.51
N ALA A 25 -7.38 -2.18 6.59
CA ALA A 25 -7.74 -1.55 7.85
C ALA A 25 -8.38 -2.55 8.83
N ASP A 26 -9.22 -3.47 8.33
CA ASP A 26 -9.80 -4.56 9.14
C ASP A 26 -8.73 -5.50 9.69
N VAL A 27 -7.69 -5.83 8.91
CA VAL A 27 -6.54 -6.63 9.40
C VAL A 27 -5.88 -5.94 10.59
N PHE A 28 -5.60 -4.64 10.51
CA PHE A 28 -5.00 -3.89 11.63
C PHE A 28 -5.94 -3.79 12.83
N HIS A 29 -7.24 -3.58 12.59
CA HIS A 29 -8.24 -3.52 13.64
C HIS A 29 -8.32 -4.83 14.44
N VAL A 30 -8.42 -5.97 13.74
CA VAL A 30 -8.46 -7.30 14.36
C VAL A 30 -7.17 -7.62 15.10
N THR A 31 -6.01 -7.26 14.51
CA THR A 31 -4.70 -7.41 15.15
C THR A 31 -4.64 -6.64 16.47
N ASN A 32 -5.04 -5.36 16.47
CA ASN A 32 -5.06 -4.54 17.69
C ASN A 32 -5.97 -5.12 18.78
N ALA A 33 -7.15 -5.64 18.38
CA ALA A 33 -8.05 -6.29 19.34
C ALA A 33 -7.41 -7.54 19.97
N HIS A 34 -6.63 -8.30 19.18
CA HIS A 34 -5.89 -9.47 19.66
C HIS A 34 -4.77 -9.08 20.64
N LEU A 35 -3.95 -8.10 20.26
CA LEU A 35 -2.87 -7.56 21.10
C LEU A 35 -3.40 -7.04 22.42
N SER A 36 -4.52 -6.31 22.42
CA SER A 36 -5.17 -5.81 23.63
C SER A 36 -5.63 -6.93 24.55
N ARG A 37 -6.26 -7.99 24.01
CA ARG A 37 -6.67 -9.16 24.78
C ARG A 37 -5.48 -9.90 25.41
N GLN A 38 -4.39 -10.05 24.68
CA GLN A 38 -3.19 -10.70 25.20
C GLN A 38 -2.51 -9.85 26.28
N GLN A 39 -2.45 -8.53 26.09
CA GLN A 39 -1.93 -7.63 27.10
C GLN A 39 -2.74 -7.70 28.41
N HIS A 40 -4.08 -7.76 28.31
CA HIS A 40 -4.93 -7.96 29.50
C HIS A 40 -4.68 -9.28 30.23
N LYS A 41 -4.36 -10.35 29.49
CA LYS A 41 -4.08 -11.68 30.10
C LYS A 41 -2.70 -11.76 30.73
N THR A 42 -1.69 -11.15 30.11
CA THR A 42 -0.28 -11.31 30.51
C THR A 42 0.26 -10.15 31.33
N GLY A 43 -0.46 -9.01 31.36
CA GLY A 43 0.00 -7.77 31.98
C GLY A 43 1.08 -7.02 31.17
N ASN A 44 1.60 -7.63 30.09
CA ASN A 44 2.68 -7.08 29.27
C ASN A 44 2.21 -6.76 27.85
N ALA A 45 2.68 -5.63 27.30
CA ALA A 45 2.55 -5.35 25.87
C ALA A 45 3.57 -6.22 25.11
N ILE A 46 3.08 -7.04 24.17
CA ILE A 46 3.89 -8.00 23.40
C ILE A 46 4.35 -7.48 22.05
N ALA A 47 3.64 -6.50 21.49
CA ALA A 47 3.97 -5.87 20.23
C ALA A 47 3.42 -4.45 20.15
N ARG A 48 3.88 -3.70 19.14
CA ARG A 48 3.36 -2.36 18.83
C ARG A 48 1.98 -2.48 18.20
N PRO A 49 0.94 -1.79 18.69
CA PRO A 49 -0.34 -1.72 18.01
C PRO A 49 -0.23 -0.88 16.73
N PHE A 50 -1.17 -1.03 15.81
CA PHE A 50 -1.27 -0.23 14.60
C PHE A 50 -2.13 1.02 14.83
N SER A 51 -1.67 2.15 14.30
CA SER A 51 -2.47 3.37 14.15
C SER A 51 -2.49 3.72 12.67
N TRP A 52 -3.64 3.65 12.03
CA TRP A 52 -3.75 3.90 10.60
C TRP A 52 -4.67 5.07 10.28
N GLN A 53 -4.43 5.66 9.13
CA GLN A 53 -5.30 6.67 8.55
C GLN A 53 -5.37 6.51 7.04
N PHE A 54 -6.56 6.76 6.48
CA PHE A 54 -6.72 6.89 5.04
C PHE A 54 -6.26 8.28 4.62
N VAL A 55 -5.42 8.34 3.59
CA VAL A 55 -4.84 9.59 3.11
C VAL A 55 -5.06 9.75 1.61
N SER A 56 -5.26 10.98 1.16
CA SER A 56 -5.41 11.29 -0.26
C SER A 56 -4.65 12.57 -0.63
N ASN A 57 -4.51 12.85 -1.91
CA ASN A 57 -3.87 14.09 -2.36
C ASN A 57 -4.67 15.31 -1.86
N LYS A 58 -4.02 16.14 -1.02
CA LYS A 58 -4.61 17.34 -0.40
C LYS A 58 -5.88 17.09 0.44
N GLY A 59 -6.10 15.85 0.92
CA GLY A 59 -7.31 15.52 1.69
C GLY A 59 -8.60 15.63 0.86
N LYS A 60 -8.52 15.36 -0.45
CA LYS A 60 -9.71 15.39 -1.32
C LYS A 60 -10.43 14.05 -1.27
N PRO A 61 -11.76 14.05 -1.33
CA PRO A 61 -12.53 12.83 -1.56
C PRO A 61 -12.06 12.12 -2.83
N VAL A 62 -12.13 10.79 -2.84
CA VAL A 62 -11.80 9.96 -4.00
C VAL A 62 -12.98 9.05 -4.34
N THR A 63 -13.09 8.65 -5.61
CA THR A 63 -14.09 7.70 -6.07
C THR A 63 -13.41 6.38 -6.38
N ALA A 64 -13.78 5.32 -5.66
CA ALA A 64 -13.29 3.98 -5.93
C ALA A 64 -13.81 3.43 -7.27
N CYS A 65 -13.16 2.42 -7.83
CA CYS A 65 -13.49 1.87 -9.15
C CYS A 65 -14.93 1.31 -9.25
N ASN A 66 -15.55 0.97 -8.14
CA ASN A 66 -16.93 0.49 -8.06
C ASN A 66 -17.97 1.61 -7.84
N GLY A 67 -17.55 2.88 -7.94
CA GLY A 67 -18.40 4.05 -7.75
C GLY A 67 -18.60 4.48 -6.30
N LEU A 68 -18.00 3.78 -5.32
CA LEU A 68 -18.09 4.19 -3.92
C LEU A 68 -17.30 5.49 -3.69
N ALA A 69 -17.98 6.53 -3.24
CA ALA A 69 -17.34 7.77 -2.82
C ALA A 69 -16.73 7.62 -1.43
N LEU A 70 -15.43 7.89 -1.32
CA LEU A 70 -14.65 7.83 -0.10
C LEU A 70 -14.33 9.26 0.35
N ASN A 71 -14.94 9.70 1.44
CA ASN A 71 -14.69 11.02 1.99
C ASN A 71 -13.42 10.99 2.86
N ILE A 72 -12.27 11.24 2.23
CA ILE A 72 -10.97 11.22 2.88
C ILE A 72 -10.51 12.67 3.09
N ALA A 73 -10.61 13.13 4.33
CA ALA A 73 -10.25 14.50 4.70
C ALA A 73 -8.76 14.67 5.07
N THR A 74 -8.01 13.56 5.21
CA THR A 74 -6.61 13.60 5.61
C THR A 74 -5.70 13.73 4.41
N PRO A 75 -4.88 14.79 4.31
CA PRO A 75 -3.89 14.92 3.24
C PRO A 75 -2.73 13.94 3.44
N LEU A 76 -1.87 13.80 2.43
CA LEU A 76 -0.62 13.05 2.52
C LEU A 76 0.22 13.64 3.66
N PRO A 77 0.56 12.85 4.72
CA PRO A 77 1.29 13.36 5.87
C PRO A 77 2.72 13.77 5.48
N GLN A 78 3.15 14.94 5.98
CA GLN A 78 4.52 15.38 5.83
C GLN A 78 5.44 14.72 6.86
N GLU A 79 4.89 14.35 8.02
CA GLU A 79 5.62 13.62 9.02
C GLU A 79 5.84 12.17 8.59
N LYS A 80 6.96 11.58 9.03
CA LYS A 80 7.27 10.16 8.81
C LYS A 80 6.12 9.27 9.27
N VAL A 81 5.78 8.28 8.43
CA VAL A 81 4.99 7.11 8.82
C VAL A 81 5.87 5.85 8.80
N ASP A 82 5.48 4.80 9.52
CA ASP A 82 6.27 3.56 9.55
C ASP A 82 6.00 2.71 8.30
N MET A 83 4.75 2.70 7.82
CA MET A 83 4.33 1.90 6.66
C MET A 83 3.33 2.65 5.79
N ILE A 84 3.33 2.36 4.49
CA ILE A 84 2.35 2.87 3.52
C ILE A 84 1.77 1.69 2.75
N PHE A 85 0.44 1.58 2.75
CA PHE A 85 -0.27 0.66 1.88
C PHE A 85 -0.71 1.39 0.61
N ILE A 86 -0.32 0.85 -0.56
CA ILE A 86 -0.65 1.35 -1.90
C ILE A 86 -1.65 0.36 -2.51
N PRO A 87 -2.92 0.75 -2.72
CA PRO A 87 -3.97 -0.16 -3.19
C PRO A 87 -3.80 -0.53 -4.65
N GLY A 88 -4.48 -1.60 -5.07
CA GLY A 88 -4.72 -1.86 -6.47
C GLY A 88 -5.57 -0.74 -7.11
N LEU A 89 -5.27 -0.45 -8.37
CA LEU A 89 -5.95 0.54 -9.19
C LEU A 89 -6.68 -0.16 -10.33
N TYR A 90 -7.86 0.31 -10.70
CA TYR A 90 -8.62 -0.26 -11.80
C TYR A 90 -7.96 0.06 -13.14
N TYR A 91 -7.77 -0.97 -13.95
CA TYR A 91 -7.28 -0.82 -15.32
C TYR A 91 -8.46 -0.67 -16.28
N ALA A 92 -8.78 0.56 -16.65
CA ALA A 92 -9.87 0.89 -17.59
C ALA A 92 -9.42 0.92 -19.06
N GLY A 93 -8.26 0.33 -19.38
CA GLY A 93 -7.59 0.40 -20.67
C GLY A 93 -6.28 1.19 -20.60
N HIS A 94 -5.47 1.07 -21.66
CA HIS A 94 -4.10 1.61 -21.67
C HIS A 94 -4.07 3.12 -21.39
N ASP A 95 -4.77 3.90 -22.21
CA ASP A 95 -4.71 5.38 -22.15
C ASP A 95 -5.22 5.92 -20.81
N ALA A 96 -6.31 5.36 -20.29
CA ALA A 96 -6.87 5.78 -19.02
C ALA A 96 -5.91 5.44 -17.84
N PHE A 97 -5.23 4.30 -17.91
CA PHE A 97 -4.28 3.88 -16.91
C PHE A 97 -2.99 4.72 -16.93
N GLU A 98 -2.50 5.06 -18.15
CA GLU A 98 -1.40 6.00 -18.34
C GLU A 98 -1.70 7.36 -17.72
N GLN A 99 -2.85 7.96 -18.06
CA GLN A 99 -3.30 9.23 -17.49
C GLN A 99 -3.40 9.20 -15.97
N LEU A 100 -3.86 8.07 -15.40
CA LEU A 100 -3.92 7.88 -13.95
C LEU A 100 -2.51 7.93 -13.34
N LEU A 101 -1.55 7.19 -13.88
CA LEU A 101 -0.16 7.17 -13.41
C LEU A 101 0.50 8.56 -13.56
N GLU A 102 0.31 9.23 -14.69
CA GLU A 102 0.81 10.59 -14.93
C GLU A 102 0.23 11.62 -13.95
N SER A 103 -1.03 11.48 -13.57
CA SER A 103 -1.67 12.39 -12.62
C SER A 103 -1.21 12.19 -11.17
N ALA A 104 -0.55 11.08 -10.88
CA ALA A 104 -0.16 10.67 -9.52
C ALA A 104 1.19 11.26 -9.05
N VAL A 105 1.76 12.24 -9.76
CA VAL A 105 3.06 12.86 -9.44
C VAL A 105 3.18 13.27 -7.96
N PRO A 106 2.19 13.93 -7.33
CA PRO A 106 2.30 14.29 -5.92
C PRO A 106 2.44 13.07 -4.98
N GLN A 107 1.74 11.97 -5.31
CA GLN A 107 1.84 10.73 -4.56
C GLN A 107 3.20 10.06 -4.76
N LEU A 108 3.75 10.08 -5.97
CA LEU A 108 5.07 9.52 -6.28
C LEU A 108 6.17 10.22 -5.48
N GLU A 109 6.16 11.55 -5.45
CA GLU A 109 7.15 12.32 -4.69
C GLU A 109 7.01 12.09 -3.18
N TRP A 110 5.77 12.01 -2.67
CA TRP A 110 5.52 11.68 -1.29
C TRP A 110 6.01 10.27 -0.93
N LEU A 111 5.74 9.26 -1.75
CA LEU A 111 6.22 7.89 -1.53
C LEU A 111 7.75 7.83 -1.48
N LYS A 112 8.43 8.52 -2.40
CA LYS A 112 9.90 8.61 -2.39
C LYS A 112 10.43 9.26 -1.12
N ALA A 113 9.80 10.35 -0.67
CA ALA A 113 10.19 11.04 0.55
C ALA A 113 10.03 10.13 1.78
N GLN A 114 8.88 9.49 1.92
CA GLN A 114 8.61 8.59 3.04
C GLN A 114 9.54 7.36 3.07
N TRP A 115 9.87 6.80 1.90
CA TRP A 115 10.84 5.70 1.82
C TRP A 115 12.24 6.13 2.25
N ARG A 116 12.69 7.34 1.88
CA ARG A 116 13.98 7.91 2.36
C ARG A 116 14.00 8.08 3.88
N GLU A 117 12.86 8.44 4.47
CA GLU A 117 12.69 8.54 5.94
C GLU A 117 12.57 7.17 6.63
N GLY A 118 12.58 6.07 5.87
CA GLY A 118 12.60 4.71 6.41
C GLY A 118 11.24 4.01 6.45
N ALA A 119 10.22 4.53 5.78
CA ALA A 119 8.94 3.84 5.68
C ALA A 119 9.02 2.56 4.84
N VAL A 120 8.22 1.55 5.18
CA VAL A 120 7.92 0.40 4.32
C VAL A 120 6.83 0.80 3.33
N LEU A 121 7.03 0.55 2.04
CA LEU A 121 6.03 0.74 1.00
C LEU A 121 5.48 -0.61 0.56
N ALA A 122 4.20 -0.85 0.81
CA ALA A 122 3.50 -2.10 0.50
C ALA A 122 2.48 -1.89 -0.62
N ALA A 123 2.83 -2.26 -1.86
CA ALA A 123 1.98 -2.11 -3.03
C ALA A 123 1.21 -3.40 -3.34
N ASN A 124 -0.08 -3.27 -3.64
CA ASN A 124 -0.95 -4.39 -3.98
C ASN A 124 -1.38 -4.32 -5.45
N CYS A 125 -1.34 -5.45 -6.14
CA CYS A 125 -1.87 -5.62 -7.50
C CYS A 125 -1.28 -4.57 -8.48
N THR A 126 -2.12 -3.82 -9.18
CA THR A 126 -1.74 -2.72 -10.07
C THR A 126 -1.14 -1.51 -9.34
N GLY A 127 -1.28 -1.41 -8.02
CA GLY A 127 -0.57 -0.43 -7.21
C GLY A 127 0.97 -0.56 -7.32
N THR A 128 1.47 -1.76 -7.73
CA THR A 128 2.89 -1.96 -8.01
C THR A 128 3.38 -1.10 -9.18
N PHE A 129 2.52 -0.76 -10.16
CA PHE A 129 2.86 0.20 -11.20
C PHE A 129 3.14 1.58 -10.60
N LEU A 130 2.28 2.04 -9.69
CA LEU A 130 2.50 3.32 -9.00
C LEU A 130 3.82 3.32 -8.22
N LEU A 131 4.12 2.23 -7.52
CA LEU A 131 5.41 2.09 -6.83
C LEU A 131 6.58 2.04 -7.80
N ALA A 132 6.45 1.39 -8.96
CA ALA A 132 7.50 1.34 -10.00
C ALA A 132 7.78 2.71 -10.62
N GLU A 133 6.74 3.58 -10.80
CA GLU A 133 6.90 4.97 -11.26
C GLU A 133 7.80 5.81 -10.35
N THR A 134 7.93 5.46 -9.08
CA THR A 134 8.89 6.14 -8.19
C THR A 134 10.36 5.89 -8.57
N GLY A 135 10.64 4.87 -9.38
CA GLY A 135 12.00 4.40 -9.70
C GLY A 135 12.63 3.54 -8.60
N LEU A 136 11.99 3.39 -7.44
CA LEU A 136 12.55 2.64 -6.31
C LEU A 136 12.67 1.14 -6.56
N LEU A 137 11.87 0.58 -7.50
CA LEU A 137 11.92 -0.84 -7.85
C LEU A 137 13.02 -1.21 -8.87
N GLN A 138 13.77 -0.25 -9.41
CA GLN A 138 14.84 -0.53 -10.37
C GLN A 138 15.89 -1.49 -9.77
N GLY A 139 16.16 -2.59 -10.47
CA GLY A 139 17.08 -3.65 -10.06
C GLY A 139 16.55 -4.56 -8.96
N ARG A 140 15.35 -4.32 -8.43
CA ARG A 140 14.74 -5.08 -7.32
C ARG A 140 13.64 -6.01 -7.79
N GLN A 141 13.34 -6.98 -6.95
CA GLN A 141 12.24 -7.91 -7.18
C GLN A 141 10.89 -7.22 -6.90
N ALA A 142 9.92 -7.47 -7.78
CA ALA A 142 8.54 -7.05 -7.60
C ALA A 142 7.59 -8.09 -8.16
N THR A 143 6.35 -8.11 -7.69
CA THR A 143 5.26 -8.84 -8.32
C THR A 143 4.08 -7.90 -8.54
N THR A 144 3.27 -8.21 -9.53
CA THR A 144 2.04 -7.44 -9.85
C THR A 144 0.99 -8.41 -10.40
N THR A 145 -0.11 -7.90 -10.93
CA THR A 145 -1.13 -8.72 -11.55
C THR A 145 -0.62 -9.35 -12.84
N TRP A 146 -0.77 -10.67 -12.98
CA TRP A 146 -0.20 -11.47 -14.08
C TRP A 146 -0.70 -11.04 -15.47
N TRP A 147 -1.95 -10.61 -15.58
CA TRP A 147 -2.56 -10.23 -16.87
C TRP A 147 -2.06 -8.87 -17.42
N LEU A 148 -1.30 -8.10 -16.64
CA LEU A 148 -0.57 -6.90 -17.10
C LEU A 148 0.95 -7.11 -17.19
N GLU A 149 1.43 -8.35 -17.17
CA GLU A 149 2.87 -8.66 -17.25
C GLU A 149 3.56 -7.92 -18.39
N ARG A 150 2.99 -8.02 -19.60
CA ARG A 150 3.58 -7.40 -20.78
C ARG A 150 3.73 -5.90 -20.60
N LEU A 151 2.65 -5.23 -20.20
CA LEU A 151 2.65 -3.78 -19.97
C LEU A 151 3.67 -3.38 -18.90
N PHE A 152 3.75 -4.16 -17.80
CA PHE A 152 4.71 -3.87 -16.74
C PHE A 152 6.15 -3.99 -17.22
N ARG A 153 6.50 -5.04 -17.96
CA ARG A 153 7.85 -5.25 -18.49
C ARG A 153 8.24 -4.22 -19.53
N GLU A 154 7.33 -3.81 -20.40
CA GLU A 154 7.55 -2.76 -21.40
C GLU A 154 7.83 -1.41 -20.73
N ARG A 155 7.08 -1.08 -19.67
CA ARG A 155 7.18 0.20 -18.96
C ARG A 155 8.34 0.24 -17.96
N HIS A 156 8.59 -0.84 -17.27
CA HIS A 156 9.59 -0.94 -16.19
C HIS A 156 10.59 -2.07 -16.44
N PRO A 157 11.37 -2.03 -17.54
CA PRO A 157 12.24 -3.14 -17.94
C PRO A 157 13.38 -3.41 -16.95
N ALA A 158 13.74 -2.45 -16.10
CA ALA A 158 14.76 -2.59 -15.09
C ALA A 158 14.28 -3.25 -13.78
N VAL A 159 12.99 -3.58 -13.67
CA VAL A 159 12.42 -4.26 -12.49
C VAL A 159 12.49 -5.76 -12.69
N ASN A 160 12.96 -6.49 -11.68
CA ASN A 160 13.00 -7.95 -11.70
C ASN A 160 11.62 -8.54 -11.34
N LEU A 161 10.73 -8.66 -12.34
CA LEU A 161 9.35 -9.07 -12.16
C LEU A 161 9.21 -10.58 -11.90
N GLN A 162 8.67 -10.94 -10.72
CA GLN A 162 8.49 -12.29 -10.17
C GLN A 162 7.02 -12.71 -10.10
N LEU A 163 6.35 -12.95 -11.20
CA LEU A 163 4.90 -13.23 -11.24
C LEU A 163 4.46 -14.54 -10.57
N ARG A 164 5.40 -15.47 -10.34
CA ARG A 164 5.12 -16.71 -9.61
C ARG A 164 5.07 -16.50 -8.09
N SER A 165 5.58 -15.39 -7.61
CA SER A 165 5.54 -15.02 -6.19
C SER A 165 4.26 -14.26 -5.90
N MET A 166 3.49 -14.71 -4.91
CA MET A 166 2.31 -13.96 -4.46
C MET A 166 2.69 -12.65 -3.78
N VAL A 167 3.82 -12.64 -3.08
CA VAL A 167 4.40 -11.46 -2.42
C VAL A 167 5.91 -11.47 -2.67
N THR A 168 6.47 -10.30 -2.94
CA THR A 168 7.91 -10.03 -2.92
C THR A 168 8.21 -8.97 -1.87
N GLU A 169 9.33 -9.13 -1.17
CA GLU A 169 9.78 -8.23 -0.11
C GLU A 169 11.27 -7.97 -0.29
N GLU A 170 11.65 -6.76 -0.59
CA GLU A 170 13.04 -6.36 -0.75
C GLU A 170 13.23 -4.89 -0.35
N ASP A 171 14.21 -4.61 0.52
CA ASP A 171 14.61 -3.26 0.94
C ASP A 171 13.42 -2.34 1.33
N ARG A 172 12.50 -2.84 2.15
CA ARG A 172 11.28 -2.12 2.56
C ARG A 172 10.30 -1.80 1.41
N LEU A 173 10.43 -2.48 0.29
CA LEU A 173 9.54 -2.40 -0.86
C LEU A 173 8.85 -3.76 -1.00
N TRP A 174 7.55 -3.79 -0.76
CA TRP A 174 6.77 -5.02 -0.74
C TRP A 174 5.71 -4.95 -1.83
N CYS A 175 5.58 -5.99 -2.62
CA CYS A 175 4.59 -6.05 -3.68
C CYS A 175 3.77 -7.33 -3.55
N ALA A 176 2.46 -7.24 -3.75
CA ALA A 176 1.56 -8.39 -3.76
C ALA A 176 0.83 -8.50 -5.12
N GLY A 177 0.73 -9.71 -5.68
CA GLY A 177 0.41 -9.94 -7.08
C GLY A 177 -1.05 -9.64 -7.47
N ALA A 178 -2.05 -10.22 -6.82
CA ALA A 178 -3.46 -10.05 -7.19
C ALA A 178 -4.17 -9.12 -6.21
N ASN A 179 -5.35 -8.58 -6.60
CA ASN A 179 -6.08 -7.69 -5.71
C ASN A 179 -6.37 -8.35 -4.35
N ALA A 180 -6.88 -9.59 -4.32
CA ALA A 180 -7.16 -10.31 -3.08
C ALA A 180 -5.90 -10.59 -2.22
N SER A 181 -4.70 -10.47 -2.79
CA SER A 181 -3.44 -10.66 -2.07
C SER A 181 -3.17 -9.57 -1.03
N TYR A 182 -4.00 -8.50 -0.96
CA TYR A 182 -3.92 -7.52 0.12
C TYR A 182 -4.09 -8.16 1.51
N LEU A 183 -4.85 -9.25 1.63
CA LEU A 183 -4.99 -9.98 2.89
C LEU A 183 -3.65 -10.62 3.31
N LEU A 184 -2.99 -11.32 2.38
CA LEU A 184 -1.67 -11.90 2.65
C LEU A 184 -0.64 -10.80 2.94
N GLN A 185 -0.67 -9.71 2.17
CA GLN A 185 0.20 -8.56 2.41
C GLN A 185 -0.06 -7.93 3.78
N GLY A 186 -1.32 -7.83 4.20
CA GLY A 186 -1.70 -7.36 5.54
C GLY A 186 -1.12 -8.25 6.65
N VAL A 187 -1.16 -9.57 6.48
CA VAL A 187 -0.52 -10.51 7.42
C VAL A 187 0.98 -10.25 7.49
N ARG A 188 1.67 -10.09 6.34
CA ARG A 188 3.10 -9.73 6.32
C ARG A 188 3.40 -8.41 7.02
N MET A 189 2.54 -7.39 6.84
CA MET A 189 2.68 -6.11 7.54
C MET A 189 2.52 -6.25 9.06
N VAL A 190 1.73 -7.22 9.52
CA VAL A 190 1.53 -7.50 10.95
C VAL A 190 2.70 -8.29 11.54
N GLU A 191 3.35 -9.16 10.76
CA GLU A 191 4.50 -9.97 11.17
C GLU A 191 5.81 -9.16 11.25
N HIS A 192 5.88 -7.98 10.59
CA HIS A 192 7.05 -7.11 10.54
C HIS A 192 7.24 -6.30 11.84
#